data_4a94dc56a729e690ce837239351582dd
#
_entry.id   4a94dc56a729e690ce837239351582dd
#
_cell.length_a   1.000
_cell.length_b   1.000
_cell.length_c   1.000
_cell.angle_alpha   90.00
_cell.angle_beta   90.00
_cell.angle_gamma   90.00
#
_symmetry.space_group_name_H-M   'P 1'
#
loop_
_entity.id
_entity.type
_entity.pdbx_description
1 polymer ?
#
loop_
_entity_poly.entity_id
_entity_poly.type
_entity_poly.pdbx_seq_one_letter_code
_entity_poly.pdbx_strand_id
1 'polypeptide(L)'
;MQDHYAALGLPASATLADIKKAYRQRAAQYHPDRNASADAPQLFRAVQTAYDVLSDDERRKTYDDNRRRGLLDDPLETAREIWHNYLTEALK
;
A
#
# COMPACT_ATOMS: atom_id res chain seq x y z
N MET A 1 -8.00 0.16 3.22
CA MET A 1 -6.74 0.70 2.74
C MET A 1 -5.95 -0.36 2.01
N GLN A 2 -5.35 0.01 0.90
CA GLN A 2 -4.61 -0.93 0.13
C GLN A 2 -3.24 -1.14 0.74
N ASP A 3 -2.83 -2.36 0.92
CA ASP A 3 -1.52 -2.63 1.48
C ASP A 3 -0.51 -2.85 0.35
N HIS A 4 0.26 -1.84 0.06
CA HIS A 4 1.24 -1.89 -1.02
C HIS A 4 2.37 -2.89 -0.71
N TYR A 5 2.73 -3.05 0.55
CA TYR A 5 3.77 -3.99 0.89
C TYR A 5 3.26 -5.42 0.65
N ALA A 6 1.99 -5.66 0.99
CA ALA A 6 1.42 -6.99 0.78
C ALA A 6 1.32 -7.30 -0.71
N ALA A 7 1.04 -6.28 -1.53
CA ALA A 7 0.94 -6.49 -2.97
C ALA A 7 2.27 -6.99 -3.53
N LEU A 8 3.39 -6.59 -2.91
CA LEU A 8 4.70 -7.02 -3.34
C LEU A 8 5.21 -8.21 -2.52
N GLY A 9 4.46 -8.62 -1.51
CA GLY A 9 4.85 -9.73 -0.66
C GLY A 9 6.00 -9.39 0.27
N LEU A 10 6.08 -8.12 0.70
CA LEU A 10 7.19 -7.66 1.51
C LEU A 10 6.74 -7.10 2.86
N PRO A 11 7.63 -7.07 3.83
CA PRO A 11 7.34 -6.44 5.11
C PRO A 11 7.60 -4.94 4.95
N ALA A 12 7.06 -4.14 5.85
CA ALA A 12 7.24 -2.69 5.81
C ALA A 12 8.70 -2.28 5.99
N SER A 13 9.54 -3.17 6.49
CA SER A 13 10.95 -2.89 6.67
C SER A 13 11.79 -3.15 5.42
N ALA A 14 11.16 -3.55 4.33
CA ALA A 14 11.90 -3.89 3.12
C ALA A 14 12.73 -2.72 2.59
N THR A 15 13.88 -3.02 2.02
CA THR A 15 14.75 -1.99 1.45
C THR A 15 14.28 -1.67 0.04
N LEU A 16 14.80 -0.60 -0.53
CA LEU A 16 14.46 -0.23 -1.89
C LEU A 16 14.88 -1.37 -2.85
N ALA A 17 16.01 -2.01 -2.58
CA ALA A 17 16.46 -3.11 -3.40
C ALA A 17 15.45 -4.26 -3.37
N ASP A 18 14.90 -4.51 -2.19
CA ASP A 18 13.92 -5.58 -2.02
C ASP A 18 12.66 -5.22 -2.80
N ILE A 19 12.28 -3.95 -2.77
CA ILE A 19 11.09 -3.46 -3.44
C ILE A 19 11.25 -3.64 -4.95
N LYS A 20 12.40 -3.29 -5.49
CA LYS A 20 12.66 -3.42 -6.92
C LYS A 20 12.64 -4.89 -7.34
N LYS A 21 13.24 -5.75 -6.52
CA LYS A 21 13.31 -7.15 -6.84
C LYS A 21 11.92 -7.76 -6.82
N ALA A 22 11.14 -7.45 -5.78
CA ALA A 22 9.81 -7.98 -5.63
C ALA A 22 8.91 -7.51 -6.78
N TYR A 23 9.07 -6.26 -7.18
CA TYR A 23 8.28 -5.71 -8.27
C TYR A 23 8.55 -6.52 -9.54
N ARG A 24 9.82 -6.74 -9.86
CA ARG A 24 10.15 -7.47 -11.07
C ARG A 24 9.55 -8.88 -11.06
N GLN A 25 9.62 -9.54 -9.92
CA GLN A 25 9.11 -10.88 -9.79
C GLN A 25 7.61 -10.93 -9.93
N ARG A 26 6.91 -10.02 -9.25
CA ARG A 26 5.46 -10.02 -9.27
C ARG A 26 4.92 -9.53 -10.62
N ALA A 27 5.57 -8.53 -11.21
CA ALA A 27 5.15 -8.02 -12.50
C ALA A 27 5.25 -9.12 -13.55
N ALA A 28 6.29 -9.93 -13.50
CA ALA A 28 6.45 -11.02 -14.43
C ALA A 28 5.40 -12.10 -14.18
N GLN A 29 5.09 -12.35 -12.92
CA GLN A 29 4.13 -13.37 -12.53
C GLN A 29 2.73 -13.03 -13.02
N TYR A 30 2.32 -11.77 -12.92
CA TYR A 30 0.98 -11.36 -13.27
C TYR A 30 0.86 -10.69 -14.65
N HIS A 31 1.92 -10.74 -15.44
CA HIS A 31 1.88 -10.09 -16.74
C HIS A 31 0.83 -10.79 -17.60
N PRO A 32 -0.01 -10.02 -18.30
CA PRO A 32 -1.08 -10.58 -19.11
C PRO A 32 -0.63 -11.62 -20.14
N ASP A 33 0.60 -11.49 -20.65
CA ASP A 33 1.11 -12.41 -21.63
C ASP A 33 1.46 -13.76 -21.03
N ARG A 34 1.66 -13.79 -19.74
CA ARG A 34 2.09 -14.99 -19.05
C ARG A 34 1.02 -15.59 -18.16
N ASN A 35 0.06 -14.80 -17.78
CA ASN A 35 -0.94 -15.23 -16.83
C ASN A 35 -2.32 -14.92 -17.36
N ALA A 36 -3.05 -15.94 -17.71
CA ALA A 36 -4.37 -15.78 -18.26
C ALA A 36 -5.48 -15.77 -17.21
N SER A 37 -5.09 -15.78 -15.96
CA SER A 37 -6.04 -15.81 -14.86
C SER A 37 -6.89 -14.54 -14.90
N ALA A 38 -8.13 -14.63 -14.56
CA ALA A 38 -9.03 -13.49 -14.54
C ALA A 38 -8.56 -12.40 -13.59
N ASP A 39 -7.84 -12.78 -12.54
CA ASP A 39 -7.37 -11.83 -11.55
C ASP A 39 -6.05 -11.17 -11.91
N ALA A 40 -5.35 -11.71 -12.88
CA ALA A 40 -4.02 -11.22 -13.23
C ALA A 40 -3.95 -9.72 -13.53
N PRO A 41 -4.86 -9.16 -14.33
CA PRO A 41 -4.79 -7.74 -14.64
C PRO A 41 -4.93 -6.86 -13.41
N GLN A 42 -5.75 -7.28 -12.48
CA GLN A 42 -6.01 -6.53 -11.28
C GLN A 42 -4.81 -6.62 -10.36
N LEU A 43 -4.22 -7.82 -10.25
CA LEU A 43 -3.06 -8.02 -9.42
C LEU A 43 -1.86 -7.29 -10.01
N PHE A 44 -1.74 -7.26 -11.33
CA PHE A 44 -0.64 -6.58 -12.01
C PHE A 44 -0.74 -5.09 -11.71
N ARG A 45 -1.94 -4.54 -11.76
CA ARG A 45 -2.15 -3.13 -11.49
C ARG A 45 -1.81 -2.80 -10.04
N ALA A 46 -2.17 -3.69 -9.12
CA ALA A 46 -1.88 -3.47 -7.72
C ALA A 46 -0.38 -3.45 -7.49
N VAL A 47 0.36 -4.31 -8.20
CA VAL A 47 1.80 -4.39 -8.09
C VAL A 47 2.43 -3.10 -8.65
N GLN A 48 1.91 -2.60 -9.76
CA GLN A 48 2.44 -1.38 -10.35
C GLN A 48 2.19 -0.18 -9.43
N THR A 49 1.01 -0.10 -8.87
CA THR A 49 0.67 0.99 -7.96
C THR A 49 1.54 0.93 -6.73
N ALA A 50 1.76 -0.27 -6.20
CA ALA A 50 2.60 -0.44 -5.03
C ALA A 50 4.01 0.03 -5.31
N TYR A 51 4.54 -0.31 -6.48
CA TYR A 51 5.90 0.06 -6.83
C TYR A 51 5.99 1.58 -6.98
N ASP A 52 5.00 2.21 -7.58
CA ASP A 52 5.00 3.63 -7.78
C ASP A 52 5.10 4.35 -6.44
N VAL A 53 4.44 3.87 -5.45
CA VAL A 53 4.44 4.50 -4.14
C VAL A 53 5.70 4.16 -3.38
N LEU A 54 6.05 2.89 -3.34
CA LEU A 54 7.15 2.43 -2.48
C LEU A 54 8.54 2.68 -3.03
N SER A 55 8.66 2.93 -4.33
CA SER A 55 9.98 3.16 -4.94
C SER A 55 10.40 4.61 -4.84
N ASP A 56 9.51 5.50 -4.44
CA ASP A 56 9.82 6.93 -4.33
C ASP A 56 9.90 7.23 -2.83
N ASP A 57 11.02 7.71 -2.36
CA ASP A 57 11.23 7.99 -0.95
C ASP A 57 10.17 8.86 -0.30
N GLU A 58 9.74 9.90 -0.95
CA GLU A 58 8.74 10.77 -0.39
C GLU A 58 7.38 10.13 -0.36
N ARG A 59 7.01 9.45 -1.43
CA ARG A 59 5.72 8.80 -1.50
C ARG A 59 5.68 7.68 -0.48
N ARG A 60 6.79 6.95 -0.34
CA ARG A 60 6.87 5.86 0.60
C ARG A 60 6.71 6.39 2.02
N LYS A 61 7.37 7.51 2.30
CA LYS A 61 7.32 8.08 3.62
C LYS A 61 5.88 8.48 3.94
N THR A 62 5.23 9.14 3.00
CA THR A 62 3.86 9.58 3.18
C THR A 62 2.94 8.36 3.39
N TYR A 63 3.15 7.32 2.62
CA TYR A 63 2.35 6.13 2.74
C TYR A 63 2.56 5.47 4.12
N ASP A 64 3.81 5.37 4.54
CA ASP A 64 4.15 4.76 5.80
C ASP A 64 3.56 5.57 6.98
N ASP A 65 3.60 6.89 6.88
CA ASP A 65 3.07 7.74 7.90
C ASP A 65 1.55 7.57 8.00
N ASN A 66 0.88 7.51 6.86
CA ASN A 66 -0.56 7.36 6.83
C ASN A 66 -0.94 5.97 7.35
N ARG A 67 -0.14 4.97 7.02
CA ARG A 67 -0.41 3.62 7.44
C ARG A 67 -0.27 3.53 8.96
N ARG A 68 0.74 4.20 9.48
CA ARG A 68 0.99 4.18 10.89
C ARG A 68 -0.18 4.86 11.64
N ARG A 69 -0.68 5.95 11.07
CA ARG A 69 -1.78 6.64 11.65
C ARG A 69 -3.01 5.77 11.63
N GLY A 70 -3.20 5.07 10.53
CA GLY A 70 -4.33 4.18 10.38
C GLY A 70 -4.36 3.10 11.45
N LEU A 71 -3.16 2.65 11.81
CA LEU A 71 -3.10 1.59 12.79
C LEU A 71 -3.45 2.12 14.17
N LEU A 72 -3.07 3.35 14.38
CA LEU A 72 -3.32 3.91 15.68
C LEU A 72 -4.78 4.33 15.78
N ASP A 73 -5.34 4.71 14.73
CA ASP A 73 -6.64 5.25 14.73
C ASP A 73 -7.62 4.27 14.27
N ASP A 74 -7.78 3.23 14.48
CA ASP A 74 -8.70 2.32 14.07
C ASP A 74 -9.33 2.65 12.84
N PRO A 75 -8.79 2.17 11.94
CA PRO A 75 -9.06 2.32 10.62
C PRO A 75 -10.29 2.69 10.02
N LEU A 76 -11.05 1.97 9.89
CA LEU A 76 -12.13 2.22 9.16
C LEU A 76 -12.92 3.21 9.65
N GLU A 77 -13.36 2.91 10.63
CA GLU A 77 -14.23 3.71 11.24
C GLU A 77 -13.51 4.83 11.60
N THR A 78 -12.41 4.61 12.11
CA THR A 78 -11.70 5.62 12.56
C THR A 78 -11.52 6.65 11.66
N ALA A 79 -11.25 6.36 10.52
CA ALA A 79 -11.02 7.38 9.62
C ALA A 79 -12.15 8.33 9.79
N ARG A 80 -13.32 7.85 9.88
CA ARG A 80 -14.42 8.71 10.03
C ARG A 80 -14.64 9.13 11.40
N GLU A 81 -14.58 8.19 12.23
CA GLU A 81 -14.80 8.48 13.54
C GLU A 81 -13.83 9.38 14.11
N ILE A 82 -12.65 9.16 13.87
CA ILE A 82 -11.61 9.95 14.42
C ILE A 82 -11.85 11.30 14.02
N TRP A 83 -12.19 11.48 12.80
CA TRP A 83 -12.43 12.73 12.36
C TRP A 83 -13.46 13.31 13.17
N HIS A 84 -14.49 12.61 13.31
CA HIS A 84 -15.57 13.01 14.02
C HIS A 84 -15.18 13.30 15.45
N ASN A 85 -14.59 12.44 16.08
CA ASN A 85 -14.23 12.61 17.45
C ASN A 85 -13.22 13.67 17.57
N TYR A 86 -12.29 13.71 16.68
CA TYR A 86 -11.26 14.63 16.70
C TYR A 86 -11.82 15.99 16.60
N LEU A 87 -12.75 16.18 15.71
CA LEU A 87 -13.34 17.46 15.56
C LEU A 87 -14.10 17.81 16.81
N THR A 88 -14.76 16.88 17.35
CA THR A 88 -15.56 17.11 18.52
C THR A 88 -14.64 17.47 19.66
N GLU A 89 -13.52 16.83 19.71
CA GLU A 89 -12.58 17.06 20.77
C GLU A 89 -12.01 18.42 20.58
N ALA A 90 -11.63 18.70 19.41
CA ALA A 90 -11.02 19.97 19.12
C ALA A 90 -12.00 21.09 19.41
N LEU A 91 -13.24 20.81 19.33
CA LEU A 91 -14.23 21.80 19.53
C LEU A 91 -14.64 21.99 20.97
N LYS A 92 -14.23 21.14 21.82
CA LYS A 92 -14.62 21.21 23.19
C LYS A 92 -13.85 22.26 23.93
#